data_7e859ba190a45876ec6964a9c7d1b010
#
_entry.id   7e859ba190a45876ec6964a9c7d1b010
#
_cell.length_a   1.000
_cell.length_b   1.000
_cell.length_c   1.000
_cell.angle_alpha   90.00
_cell.angle_beta   90.00
_cell.angle_gamma   90.00
#
_symmetry.space_group_name_H-M   'P 1'
#
loop_
_entity.id
_entity.type
_entity.pdbx_description
1 polymer ?
#
loop_
_entity_poly.entity_id
_entity_poly.type
_entity_poly.pdbx_seq_one_letter_code
_entity_poly.pdbx_strand_id
1 'polypeptide(L)'
;NTLLDITDLVFIDPIGTGYSRMNGGADPIQYWGVSEDVRCIAQFIQSYLNHNGRSTSPVIIAGESYGGVRGSGLAKVLQDIGVYPSGLIFISPVFDLGTIQWSSLDDRALALTIPTYAAAAWYHKKINSDYQGDLDSVLQEVRAWVENHYLKALWRGNALSEEERDKIVEKLSQYTGIAEDFI
;
A
#
# COMPACT_ATOMS: atom_id res chain seq x y z
N ASN A 1 27.00 6.85 -1.13
CA ASN A 1 26.69 5.74 -0.22
C ASN A 1 25.91 4.69 -1.01
N THR A 2 26.30 3.44 -0.88
CA THR A 2 25.63 2.28 -1.50
C THR A 2 25.50 1.15 -0.48
N LEU A 3 24.46 0.32 -0.63
CA LEU A 3 24.33 -0.90 0.17
C LEU A 3 25.30 -2.00 -0.28
N LEU A 4 25.84 -1.91 -1.49
CA LEU A 4 26.77 -2.90 -2.04
C LEU A 4 28.08 -3.02 -1.24
N ASP A 5 28.37 -2.03 -0.38
CA ASP A 5 29.55 -2.08 0.50
C ASP A 5 29.40 -3.10 1.64
N ILE A 6 28.15 -3.50 1.96
CA ILE A 6 27.80 -4.32 3.13
C ILE A 6 26.87 -5.50 2.82
N THR A 7 26.32 -5.59 1.61
CA THR A 7 25.39 -6.65 1.22
C THR A 7 25.40 -6.90 -0.28
N ASP A 8 25.02 -8.11 -0.67
CA ASP A 8 24.68 -8.42 -2.05
C ASP A 8 23.25 -7.96 -2.31
N LEU A 9 22.96 -7.42 -3.50
CA LEU A 9 21.63 -7.04 -3.95
C LEU A 9 21.16 -7.99 -5.04
N VAL A 10 20.02 -8.61 -4.84
CA VAL A 10 19.37 -9.52 -5.80
C VAL A 10 18.03 -8.93 -6.23
N PHE A 11 17.93 -8.54 -7.49
CA PHE A 11 16.69 -8.05 -8.08
C PHE A 11 16.01 -9.20 -8.82
N ILE A 12 14.75 -9.43 -8.52
CA ILE A 12 13.98 -10.55 -9.07
C ILE A 12 12.97 -10.00 -10.06
N ASP A 13 12.97 -10.53 -11.27
CA ASP A 13 11.89 -10.34 -12.25
C ASP A 13 10.88 -11.49 -12.05
N PRO A 14 9.73 -11.27 -11.41
CA PRO A 14 8.66 -12.26 -11.35
C PRO A 14 8.26 -12.74 -12.73
N ILE A 15 7.74 -13.97 -12.83
CA ILE A 15 7.35 -14.57 -14.11
C ILE A 15 6.34 -13.69 -14.85
N GLY A 16 6.67 -13.37 -16.10
CA GLY A 16 5.89 -12.46 -16.94
C GLY A 16 6.29 -10.98 -16.83
N THR A 17 7.29 -10.65 -16.00
CA THR A 17 7.83 -9.28 -15.86
C THR A 17 9.29 -9.22 -16.29
N GLY A 18 9.78 -8.00 -16.51
CA GLY A 18 11.18 -7.77 -16.87
C GLY A 18 11.65 -8.69 -17.99
N TYR A 19 12.69 -9.47 -17.73
CA TYR A 19 13.24 -10.46 -18.66
C TYR A 19 12.69 -11.88 -18.44
N SER A 20 11.96 -12.13 -17.37
CA SER A 20 11.38 -13.44 -17.08
C SER A 20 10.19 -13.74 -17.97
N ARG A 21 10.19 -14.91 -18.58
CA ARG A 21 9.10 -15.40 -19.46
C ARG A 21 8.66 -16.79 -19.02
N MET A 22 7.39 -17.09 -19.21
CA MET A 22 6.87 -18.44 -19.05
C MET A 22 7.42 -19.35 -20.13
N ASN A 23 7.71 -20.58 -19.78
CA ASN A 23 8.01 -21.62 -20.76
C ASN A 23 6.75 -21.92 -21.60
N GLY A 24 6.95 -22.26 -22.88
CA GLY A 24 5.85 -22.59 -23.77
C GLY A 24 4.95 -23.71 -23.19
N GLY A 25 3.65 -23.43 -23.13
CA GLY A 25 2.65 -24.37 -22.59
C GLY A 25 2.34 -24.24 -21.10
N ALA A 26 3.02 -23.36 -20.35
CA ALA A 26 2.68 -23.08 -18.96
C ALA A 26 1.39 -22.22 -18.88
N ASP A 27 0.52 -22.57 -17.94
CA ASP A 27 -0.70 -21.79 -17.67
C ASP A 27 -0.37 -20.57 -16.78
N PRO A 28 -0.67 -19.33 -17.22
CA PRO A 28 -0.45 -18.12 -16.43
C PRO A 28 -1.06 -18.14 -15.02
N ILE A 29 -2.18 -18.80 -14.84
CA ILE A 29 -2.87 -18.92 -13.55
C ILE A 29 -1.98 -19.53 -12.46
N GLN A 30 -0.97 -20.32 -12.84
CA GLN A 30 -0.03 -20.94 -11.91
C GLN A 30 0.97 -19.94 -11.31
N TYR A 31 1.02 -18.69 -11.81
CA TYR A 31 2.02 -17.71 -11.44
C TYR A 31 1.46 -16.34 -11.04
N TRP A 32 0.23 -15.99 -11.46
CA TRP A 32 -0.27 -14.62 -11.35
C TRP A 32 -1.26 -14.39 -10.20
N GLY A 33 -1.67 -15.43 -9.50
CA GLY A 33 -2.38 -15.27 -8.23
C GLY A 33 -1.42 -14.84 -7.11
N VAL A 34 -1.92 -14.18 -6.07
CA VAL A 34 -1.09 -13.74 -4.93
C VAL A 34 -0.33 -14.92 -4.31
N SER A 35 -1.02 -16.03 -4.07
CA SER A 35 -0.42 -17.23 -3.48
C SER A 35 0.58 -17.91 -4.42
N GLU A 36 0.29 -17.90 -5.70
CA GLU A 36 1.12 -18.49 -6.76
C GLU A 36 2.40 -17.69 -6.95
N ASP A 37 2.29 -16.34 -7.03
CA ASP A 37 3.40 -15.41 -7.10
C ASP A 37 4.34 -15.59 -5.90
N VAL A 38 3.81 -15.54 -4.68
CA VAL A 38 4.60 -15.71 -3.46
C VAL A 38 5.32 -17.05 -3.42
N ARG A 39 4.65 -18.16 -3.78
CA ARG A 39 5.28 -19.49 -3.83
C ARG A 39 6.39 -19.56 -4.87
N CYS A 40 6.17 -19.01 -6.05
CA CYS A 40 7.15 -19.00 -7.13
C CYS A 40 8.41 -18.23 -6.71
N ILE A 41 8.25 -17.05 -6.14
CA ILE A 41 9.37 -16.23 -5.66
C ILE A 41 10.09 -16.90 -4.48
N ALA A 42 9.36 -17.53 -3.54
CA ALA A 42 9.98 -18.26 -2.44
C ALA A 42 10.86 -19.41 -2.95
N GLN A 43 10.39 -20.18 -3.94
CA GLN A 43 11.18 -21.25 -4.57
C GLN A 43 12.43 -20.68 -5.28
N PHE A 44 12.29 -19.55 -5.97
CA PHE A 44 13.44 -18.88 -6.58
C PHE A 44 14.47 -18.49 -5.52
N ILE A 45 14.05 -17.85 -4.43
CA ILE A 45 14.95 -17.42 -3.34
C ILE A 45 15.68 -18.64 -2.77
N GLN A 46 14.97 -19.71 -2.43
CA GLN A 46 15.59 -20.93 -1.91
C GLN A 46 16.61 -21.52 -2.89
N SER A 47 16.25 -21.62 -4.17
CA SER A 47 17.12 -22.13 -5.23
C SER A 47 18.35 -21.25 -5.42
N TYR A 48 18.18 -19.93 -5.40
CA TYR A 48 19.29 -18.96 -5.49
C TYR A 48 20.27 -19.11 -4.34
N LEU A 49 19.77 -19.17 -3.10
CA LEU A 49 20.60 -19.32 -1.90
C LEU A 49 21.42 -20.62 -1.94
N ASN A 50 20.79 -21.72 -2.34
CA ASN A 50 21.44 -23.02 -2.45
C ASN A 50 22.51 -23.04 -3.54
N HIS A 51 22.15 -22.52 -4.74
CA HIS A 51 23.06 -22.52 -5.90
C HIS A 51 24.32 -21.65 -5.65
N ASN A 52 24.16 -20.54 -4.93
CA ASN A 52 25.25 -19.61 -4.66
C ASN A 52 25.95 -19.85 -3.31
N GLY A 53 25.66 -20.96 -2.61
CA GLY A 53 26.27 -21.26 -1.32
C GLY A 53 25.94 -20.27 -0.20
N ARG A 54 24.75 -19.64 -0.27
CA ARG A 54 24.29 -18.59 0.65
C ARG A 54 23.21 -19.06 1.63
N SER A 55 23.00 -20.36 1.78
CA SER A 55 21.93 -20.93 2.62
C SER A 55 22.01 -20.53 4.10
N THR A 56 23.18 -20.11 4.58
CA THR A 56 23.40 -19.63 5.95
C THR A 56 23.53 -18.11 6.06
N SER A 57 23.47 -17.39 4.95
CA SER A 57 23.56 -15.93 4.95
C SER A 57 22.28 -15.29 5.50
N PRO A 58 22.36 -14.16 6.23
CA PRO A 58 21.18 -13.37 6.56
C PRO A 58 20.45 -12.93 5.30
N VAL A 59 19.13 -13.13 5.26
CA VAL A 59 18.26 -12.76 4.13
C VAL A 59 17.36 -11.62 4.54
N ILE A 60 17.38 -10.53 3.79
CA ILE A 60 16.46 -9.40 3.96
C ILE A 60 15.59 -9.31 2.70
N ILE A 61 14.30 -9.28 2.89
CA ILE A 61 13.34 -9.08 1.80
C ILE A 61 12.98 -7.60 1.74
N ALA A 62 13.21 -6.96 0.60
CA ALA A 62 12.80 -5.58 0.36
C ALA A 62 11.71 -5.54 -0.70
N GLY A 63 10.65 -4.78 -0.45
CA GLY A 63 9.52 -4.66 -1.38
C GLY A 63 8.91 -3.26 -1.39
N GLU A 64 8.57 -2.79 -2.58
CA GLU A 64 7.87 -1.54 -2.80
C GLU A 64 6.45 -1.79 -3.29
N SER A 65 5.48 -0.96 -2.88
CA SER A 65 4.09 -1.00 -3.33
C SER A 65 3.45 -2.39 -3.10
N TYR A 66 3.08 -3.13 -4.15
CA TYR A 66 2.62 -4.53 -4.08
C TYR A 66 3.64 -5.45 -3.38
N GLY A 67 4.90 -5.05 -3.29
CA GLY A 67 5.93 -5.70 -2.48
C GLY A 67 5.58 -5.80 -0.99
N GLY A 68 4.63 -5.02 -0.49
CA GLY A 68 4.04 -5.18 0.84
C GLY A 68 3.29 -6.51 0.97
N VAL A 69 2.35 -6.77 0.06
CA VAL A 69 1.60 -8.04 -0.02
C VAL A 69 2.55 -9.21 -0.25
N ARG A 70 3.41 -9.10 -1.29
CA ARG A 70 4.37 -10.16 -1.65
C ARG A 70 5.35 -10.46 -0.53
N GLY A 71 6.00 -9.44 0.05
CA GLY A 71 7.00 -9.60 1.11
C GLY A 71 6.42 -10.20 2.38
N SER A 72 5.20 -9.81 2.77
CA SER A 72 4.50 -10.39 3.91
C SER A 72 4.18 -11.87 3.68
N GLY A 73 3.70 -12.23 2.49
CA GLY A 73 3.46 -13.63 2.10
C GLY A 73 4.76 -14.43 2.06
N LEU A 74 5.84 -13.85 1.52
CA LEU A 74 7.16 -14.49 1.48
C LEU A 74 7.70 -14.80 2.87
N ALA A 75 7.51 -13.92 3.85
CA ALA A 75 7.97 -14.15 5.21
C ALA A 75 7.44 -15.48 5.78
N LYS A 76 6.18 -15.83 5.50
CA LYS A 76 5.59 -17.10 5.92
C LYS A 76 6.06 -18.26 5.07
N VAL A 77 5.92 -18.17 3.74
CA VAL A 77 6.22 -19.30 2.83
C VAL A 77 7.68 -19.69 2.87
N LEU A 78 8.60 -18.73 3.02
CA LEU A 78 10.02 -19.01 3.17
C LEU A 78 10.33 -19.80 4.46
N GLN A 79 9.68 -19.46 5.57
CA GLN A 79 9.81 -20.21 6.82
C GLN A 79 9.31 -21.66 6.66
N ASP A 80 8.19 -21.85 5.96
CA ASP A 80 7.62 -23.18 5.72
C ASP A 80 8.57 -24.07 4.90
N ILE A 81 9.46 -23.49 4.08
CA ILE A 81 10.47 -24.22 3.29
C ILE A 81 11.90 -24.15 3.86
N GLY A 82 12.04 -23.70 5.11
CA GLY A 82 13.31 -23.70 5.83
C GLY A 82 14.24 -22.51 5.56
N VAL A 83 13.73 -21.44 4.96
CA VAL A 83 14.45 -20.17 4.79
C VAL A 83 13.86 -19.14 5.76
N TYR A 84 14.69 -18.59 6.64
CA TYR A 84 14.27 -17.67 7.70
C TYR A 84 14.75 -16.25 7.39
N PRO A 85 13.89 -15.35 6.85
CA PRO A 85 14.28 -13.96 6.63
C PRO A 85 14.68 -13.27 7.94
N SER A 86 15.80 -12.57 7.93
CA SER A 86 16.31 -11.81 9.07
C SER A 86 15.63 -10.45 9.20
N GLY A 87 14.97 -9.98 8.14
CA GLY A 87 14.26 -8.70 8.15
C GLY A 87 13.43 -8.49 6.89
N LEU A 88 12.47 -7.56 7.02
CA LEU A 88 11.63 -7.08 5.93
C LEU A 88 11.78 -5.57 5.84
N ILE A 89 11.94 -5.05 4.63
CA ILE A 89 11.97 -3.62 4.34
C ILE A 89 10.81 -3.33 3.40
N PHE A 90 9.91 -2.46 3.84
CA PHE A 90 8.77 -2.05 3.03
C PHE A 90 8.89 -0.57 2.66
N ILE A 91 8.77 -0.28 1.36
CA ILE A 91 8.82 1.07 0.80
C ILE A 91 7.44 1.37 0.22
N SER A 92 6.73 2.34 0.81
CA SER A 92 5.36 2.71 0.42
C SER A 92 4.47 1.47 0.16
N PRO A 93 4.34 0.55 1.13
CA PRO A 93 3.74 -0.75 0.91
C PRO A 93 2.22 -0.68 0.77
N VAL A 94 1.68 -1.62 0.00
CA VAL A 94 0.26 -1.99 0.04
C VAL A 94 0.16 -3.34 0.74
N PHE A 95 -0.63 -3.43 1.81
CA PHE A 95 -0.91 -4.69 2.51
C PHE A 95 -2.31 -5.22 2.22
N ASP A 96 -3.25 -4.34 1.92
CA ASP A 96 -4.61 -4.67 1.50
C ASP A 96 -4.94 -3.94 0.20
N LEU A 97 -5.10 -4.68 -0.88
CA LEU A 97 -5.40 -4.14 -2.20
C LEU A 97 -6.76 -3.41 -2.22
N GLY A 98 -7.70 -3.77 -1.35
CA GLY A 98 -8.98 -3.08 -1.21
C GLY A 98 -8.83 -1.61 -0.79
N THR A 99 -7.72 -1.26 -0.10
CA THR A 99 -7.49 0.13 0.34
C THR A 99 -7.03 1.08 -0.77
N ILE A 100 -6.68 0.55 -1.94
CA ILE A 100 -6.25 1.34 -3.12
C ILE A 100 -7.15 1.13 -4.33
N GLN A 101 -8.10 0.19 -4.27
CA GLN A 101 -9.08 -0.03 -5.34
C GLN A 101 -10.31 0.86 -5.10
N TRP A 102 -10.49 1.82 -5.99
CA TRP A 102 -11.68 2.66 -6.03
C TRP A 102 -12.83 1.84 -6.60
N SER A 103 -13.62 1.24 -5.72
CA SER A 103 -14.77 0.43 -6.07
C SER A 103 -16.04 1.09 -5.54
N SER A 104 -17.10 1.07 -6.31
CA SER A 104 -18.42 1.55 -5.87
C SER A 104 -19.03 0.77 -4.68
N LEU A 105 -18.35 -0.29 -4.25
CA LEU A 105 -18.79 -1.14 -3.14
C LEU A 105 -17.85 -1.08 -1.92
N ASP A 106 -16.78 -0.28 -1.98
CA ASP A 106 -15.79 -0.18 -0.89
C ASP A 106 -15.31 1.27 -0.72
N ASP A 107 -15.85 1.94 0.28
CA ASP A 107 -15.56 3.34 0.60
C ASP A 107 -14.30 3.50 1.47
N ARG A 108 -13.61 2.41 1.84
CA ARG A 108 -12.41 2.47 2.71
C ARG A 108 -11.31 3.33 2.09
N ALA A 109 -11.06 3.19 0.80
CA ALA A 109 -10.06 3.99 0.10
C ALA A 109 -10.35 5.49 0.21
N LEU A 110 -11.61 5.89 0.09
CA LEU A 110 -12.05 7.28 0.22
C LEU A 110 -11.78 7.82 1.63
N ALA A 111 -12.19 7.09 2.66
CA ALA A 111 -12.03 7.52 4.05
C ALA A 111 -10.55 7.56 4.48
N LEU A 112 -9.76 6.52 4.14
CA LEU A 112 -8.37 6.37 4.58
C LEU A 112 -7.42 7.40 3.95
N THR A 113 -7.75 7.95 2.78
CA THR A 113 -6.89 8.93 2.09
C THR A 113 -7.03 10.36 2.59
N ILE A 114 -8.17 10.73 3.22
CA ILE A 114 -8.44 12.11 3.64
C ILE A 114 -7.37 12.69 4.56
N PRO A 115 -6.86 11.99 5.60
CA PRO A 115 -5.78 12.54 6.43
C PRO A 115 -4.50 12.82 5.64
N THR A 116 -4.19 12.02 4.61
CA THR A 116 -3.03 12.23 3.75
C THR A 116 -3.22 13.45 2.85
N TYR A 117 -4.42 13.64 2.30
CA TYR A 117 -4.74 14.85 1.52
C TYR A 117 -4.69 16.10 2.38
N ALA A 118 -5.18 16.04 3.62
CA ALA A 118 -5.08 17.15 4.56
C ALA A 118 -3.61 17.51 4.89
N ALA A 119 -2.75 16.49 5.11
CA ALA A 119 -1.32 16.71 5.32
C ALA A 119 -0.65 17.37 4.11
N ALA A 120 -0.98 16.90 2.90
CA ALA A 120 -0.47 17.50 1.67
C ALA A 120 -0.96 18.95 1.50
N ALA A 121 -2.25 19.19 1.73
CA ALA A 121 -2.82 20.53 1.68
C ALA A 121 -2.19 21.47 2.71
N TRP A 122 -1.96 20.99 3.92
CA TRP A 122 -1.25 21.71 4.98
C TRP A 122 0.16 22.09 4.53
N TYR A 123 0.94 21.15 4.05
CA TYR A 123 2.30 21.37 3.57
C TYR A 123 2.36 22.41 2.46
N HIS A 124 1.44 22.34 1.50
CA HIS A 124 1.35 23.28 0.37
C HIS A 124 0.56 24.56 0.68
N LYS A 125 0.15 24.78 1.95
CA LYS A 125 -0.63 25.94 2.39
C LYS A 125 -1.93 26.13 1.59
N LYS A 126 -2.58 25.01 1.30
CA LYS A 126 -3.87 24.93 0.59
C LYS A 126 -5.02 24.53 1.50
N ILE A 127 -4.74 23.98 2.67
CA ILE A 127 -5.74 23.76 3.71
C ILE A 127 -6.33 25.09 4.17
N ASN A 128 -7.59 25.11 4.63
CA ASN A 128 -8.18 26.32 5.18
C ASN A 128 -7.29 26.90 6.29
N SER A 129 -7.19 28.25 6.37
CA SER A 129 -6.30 28.97 7.29
C SER A 129 -6.47 28.55 8.75
N ASP A 130 -7.69 28.19 9.15
CA ASP A 130 -7.99 27.77 10.52
C ASP A 130 -7.30 26.46 10.90
N TYR A 131 -6.89 25.66 9.91
CA TYR A 131 -6.17 24.39 10.05
C TYR A 131 -4.68 24.48 9.73
N GLN A 132 -4.12 25.67 9.50
CA GLN A 132 -2.69 25.84 9.17
C GLN A 132 -1.77 25.79 10.41
N GLY A 133 -2.28 25.39 11.57
CA GLY A 133 -1.54 25.27 12.83
C GLY A 133 -0.60 24.04 12.89
N ASP A 134 -0.52 23.46 14.08
CA ASP A 134 0.26 22.23 14.31
C ASP A 134 -0.31 21.05 13.53
N LEU A 135 0.53 20.39 12.71
CA LEU A 135 0.11 19.31 11.82
C LEU A 135 -0.50 18.13 12.58
N ASP A 136 0.10 17.72 13.71
CA ASP A 136 -0.38 16.55 14.46
C ASP A 136 -1.78 16.79 15.01
N SER A 137 -2.05 17.99 15.53
CA SER A 137 -3.37 18.40 16.01
C SER A 137 -4.39 18.41 14.87
N VAL A 138 -4.03 18.95 13.73
CA VAL A 138 -4.89 18.94 12.53
C VAL A 138 -5.22 17.51 12.07
N LEU A 139 -4.23 16.65 12.02
CA LEU A 139 -4.45 15.26 11.60
C LEU A 139 -5.29 14.47 12.61
N GLN A 140 -5.19 14.75 13.90
CA GLN A 140 -6.08 14.17 14.91
C GLN A 140 -7.53 14.60 14.68
N GLU A 141 -7.77 15.88 14.44
CA GLU A 141 -9.10 16.40 14.13
C GLU A 141 -9.67 15.79 12.85
N VAL A 142 -8.88 15.74 11.77
CA VAL A 142 -9.29 15.16 10.48
C VAL A 142 -9.68 13.67 10.66
N ARG A 143 -8.86 12.89 11.37
CA ARG A 143 -9.18 11.47 11.64
C ARG A 143 -10.47 11.32 12.43
N ALA A 144 -10.65 12.12 13.49
CA ALA A 144 -11.87 12.08 14.28
C ALA A 144 -13.10 12.48 13.46
N TRP A 145 -12.98 13.48 12.58
CA TRP A 145 -14.05 13.87 11.68
C TRP A 145 -14.38 12.76 10.65
N VAL A 146 -13.37 12.12 10.07
CA VAL A 146 -13.57 11.00 9.14
C VAL A 146 -14.34 9.87 9.83
N GLU A 147 -13.95 9.47 11.04
CA GLU A 147 -14.62 8.41 11.79
C GLU A 147 -16.07 8.77 12.17
N ASN A 148 -16.29 9.99 12.64
CA ASN A 148 -17.57 10.37 13.25
C ASN A 148 -18.60 10.92 12.25
N HIS A 149 -18.13 11.44 11.10
CA HIS A 149 -18.99 12.12 10.11
C HIS A 149 -18.86 11.53 8.71
N TYR A 150 -17.64 11.48 8.14
CA TYR A 150 -17.46 11.12 6.75
C TYR A 150 -17.83 9.67 6.44
N LEU A 151 -17.41 8.72 7.27
CA LEU A 151 -17.79 7.31 7.12
C LEU A 151 -19.31 7.11 7.21
N LYS A 152 -20.00 7.87 8.08
CA LYS A 152 -21.46 7.81 8.18
C LYS A 152 -22.13 8.39 6.95
N ALA A 153 -21.56 9.45 6.38
CA ALA A 153 -22.07 10.04 5.15
C ALA A 153 -21.89 9.07 3.96
N LEU A 154 -20.72 8.47 3.82
CA LEU A 154 -20.45 7.43 2.80
C LEU A 154 -21.45 6.27 2.92
N TRP A 155 -21.66 5.76 4.13
CA TRP A 155 -22.63 4.68 4.38
C TRP A 155 -24.06 5.03 4.00
N ARG A 156 -24.49 6.29 4.22
CA ARG A 156 -25.82 6.75 3.86
C ARG A 156 -25.98 7.02 2.37
N GLY A 157 -24.90 7.39 1.68
CA GLY A 157 -24.88 7.63 0.25
C GLY A 157 -26.04 8.51 -0.21
N ASN A 158 -26.87 8.02 -1.13
CA ASN A 158 -28.00 8.73 -1.68
C ASN A 158 -29.14 9.04 -0.67
N ALA A 159 -29.07 8.54 0.56
CA ALA A 159 -30.02 8.88 1.61
C ALA A 159 -29.66 10.18 2.38
N LEU A 160 -28.54 10.83 2.03
CA LEU A 160 -28.22 12.18 2.53
C LEU A 160 -29.16 13.22 1.90
N SER A 161 -29.59 14.19 2.72
CA SER A 161 -30.18 15.40 2.17
C SER A 161 -29.14 16.28 1.49
N GLU A 162 -29.58 17.19 0.62
CA GLU A 162 -28.68 18.16 -0.02
C GLU A 162 -27.88 18.96 1.03
N GLU A 163 -28.55 19.45 2.08
CA GLU A 163 -27.90 20.20 3.16
C GLU A 163 -26.81 19.37 3.89
N GLU A 164 -27.07 18.08 4.13
CA GLU A 164 -26.08 17.19 4.76
C GLU A 164 -24.90 16.94 3.83
N ARG A 165 -25.16 16.75 2.53
CA ARG A 165 -24.12 16.57 1.51
C ARG A 165 -23.25 17.83 1.41
N ASP A 166 -23.85 19.01 1.32
CA ASP A 166 -23.13 20.28 1.21
C ASP A 166 -22.18 20.48 2.39
N LYS A 167 -22.60 20.16 3.62
CA LYS A 167 -21.74 20.21 4.81
C LYS A 167 -20.54 19.26 4.73
N ILE A 168 -20.71 18.08 4.14
CA ILE A 168 -19.60 17.14 3.93
C ILE A 168 -18.64 17.68 2.89
N VAL A 169 -19.15 18.19 1.76
CA VAL A 169 -18.36 18.76 0.67
C VAL A 169 -17.57 19.98 1.16
N GLU A 170 -18.22 20.91 1.86
CA GLU A 170 -17.56 22.07 2.46
C GLU A 170 -16.40 21.65 3.38
N LYS A 171 -16.64 20.65 4.25
CA LYS A 171 -15.61 20.19 5.19
C LYS A 171 -14.44 19.47 4.50
N LEU A 172 -14.73 18.69 3.48
CA LEU A 172 -13.70 18.07 2.64
C LEU A 172 -12.86 19.15 1.94
N SER A 173 -13.50 20.19 1.38
CA SER A 173 -12.82 21.32 0.76
C SER A 173 -11.90 22.03 1.75
N GLN A 174 -12.36 22.30 2.97
CA GLN A 174 -11.57 22.93 4.04
C GLN A 174 -10.32 22.13 4.38
N TYR A 175 -10.40 20.80 4.47
CA TYR A 175 -9.28 19.93 4.81
C TYR A 175 -8.33 19.66 3.65
N THR A 176 -8.87 19.48 2.44
CA THR A 176 -8.06 19.05 1.29
C THR A 176 -7.57 20.21 0.42
N GLY A 177 -8.20 21.38 0.55
CA GLY A 177 -7.94 22.53 -0.33
C GLY A 177 -8.46 22.32 -1.77
N ILE A 178 -9.27 21.28 -2.01
CA ILE A 178 -9.94 21.03 -3.29
C ILE A 178 -11.21 21.88 -3.32
N ALA A 179 -11.47 22.56 -4.43
CA ALA A 179 -12.71 23.34 -4.56
C ALA A 179 -13.94 22.42 -4.55
N GLU A 180 -15.03 22.90 -3.95
CA GLU A 180 -16.26 22.13 -3.72
C GLU A 180 -16.84 21.54 -5.02
N ASP A 181 -16.71 22.24 -6.13
CA ASP A 181 -17.18 21.80 -7.46
C ASP A 181 -16.46 20.53 -7.98
N PHE A 182 -15.34 20.13 -7.35
CA PHE A 182 -14.55 18.95 -7.71
C PHE A 182 -14.65 17.80 -6.69
N ILE A 183 -15.46 17.96 -5.65
CA ILE A 183 -15.73 16.97 -4.62
C ILE A 183 -17.09 16.31 -4.86
#